data_acc42ae8da350d5d3cb71bd521bdf0ae
#
_entry.id   acc42ae8da350d5d3cb71bd521bdf0ae
#
_cell.length_a   1.000
_cell.length_b   1.000
_cell.length_c   1.000
_cell.angle_alpha   90.00
_cell.angle_beta   90.00
_cell.angle_gamma   90.00
#
_symmetry.space_group_name_H-M   'P 1'
#
loop_
_entity.id
_entity.type
_entity.pdbx_description
1 polymer ?
#
loop_
_entity_poly.entity_id
_entity_poly.type
_entity_poly.pdbx_seq_one_letter_code
_entity_poly.pdbx_strand_id
1 'polypeptide(L)'
;KVSSESDAFGYTLIEPPKEIWGKNIDKHSTVKSKTTDEGIVLGGGYLTTEEAKHILNSLPLEITYVDKHSLFKYYNETAHPSEMMLPRTPSSIGRNVAHCHPPKSLKKVMTLMRELSTGKSKSESMWFKMGDRYVHITYKAIFSDDGEFLGILEYVQDIQPFFELPSEVKRGLSKLDEEDTS
;
A
#
# COMPACT_ATOMS: atom_id res chain seq x y z
N LYS A 1 25.26 -3.38 19.66
CA LYS A 1 26.19 -4.49 19.35
C LYS A 1 25.87 -4.94 17.93
N VAL A 2 26.91 -4.99 17.09
CA VAL A 2 26.79 -5.58 15.75
C VAL A 2 26.79 -7.10 15.95
N SER A 3 25.76 -7.78 15.50
CA SER A 3 25.73 -9.24 15.45
C SER A 3 26.79 -9.71 14.44
N SER A 4 27.53 -10.76 14.77
CA SER A 4 28.46 -11.40 13.83
C SER A 4 27.74 -12.29 12.80
N GLU A 5 26.43 -12.42 12.91
CA GLU A 5 25.61 -13.19 11.99
C GLU A 5 25.18 -12.30 10.83
N SER A 6 25.46 -12.73 9.62
CA SER A 6 24.91 -12.16 8.39
C SER A 6 23.74 -13.02 7.90
N ASP A 7 22.76 -12.39 7.27
CA ASP A 7 21.69 -13.12 6.60
C ASP A 7 22.21 -13.87 5.35
N ALA A 8 21.34 -14.65 4.70
CA ALA A 8 21.69 -15.41 3.50
C ALA A 8 22.18 -14.56 2.31
N PHE A 9 22.04 -13.23 2.39
CA PHE A 9 22.46 -12.26 1.37
C PHE A 9 23.73 -11.48 1.77
N GLY A 10 24.31 -11.78 2.94
CA GLY A 10 25.57 -11.17 3.40
C GLY A 10 25.39 -9.81 4.10
N TYR A 11 24.19 -9.42 4.47
CA TYR A 11 23.95 -8.20 5.25
C TYR A 11 24.23 -8.44 6.74
N THR A 12 24.96 -7.52 7.37
CA THR A 12 25.18 -7.58 8.82
C THR A 12 23.90 -7.17 9.54
N LEU A 13 23.35 -8.04 10.37
CA LEU A 13 22.20 -7.72 11.20
C LEU A 13 22.61 -6.76 12.31
N ILE A 14 21.99 -5.60 12.36
CA ILE A 14 22.13 -4.62 13.44
C ILE A 14 20.96 -4.83 14.38
N GLU A 15 21.23 -5.26 15.61
CA GLU A 15 20.18 -5.30 16.64
C GLU A 15 19.67 -3.89 16.90
N PRO A 16 18.36 -3.63 16.76
CA PRO A 16 17.79 -2.34 17.11
C PRO A 16 18.00 -2.05 18.60
N PRO A 17 18.08 -0.77 18.99
CA PRO A 17 18.21 -0.39 20.40
C PRO A 17 17.12 -1.05 21.25
N LYS A 18 17.50 -1.62 22.39
CA LYS A 18 16.58 -2.35 23.29
C LYS A 18 15.45 -1.47 23.85
N GLU A 19 15.63 -0.17 23.83
CA GLU A 19 14.65 0.82 24.24
C GLU A 19 13.46 0.88 23.28
N ILE A 20 13.64 0.48 22.02
CA ILE A 20 12.61 0.49 20.96
C ILE A 20 11.74 -0.77 21.00
N TRP A 21 12.35 -1.90 21.40
CA TRP A 21 11.61 -3.14 21.63
C TRP A 21 11.17 -3.16 23.11
N GLY A 22 9.95 -2.80 23.39
CA GLY A 22 9.40 -2.92 24.75
C GLY A 22 9.75 -4.26 25.39
N LYS A 23 9.97 -4.29 26.68
CA LYS A 23 10.62 -5.37 27.45
C LYS A 23 10.00 -6.77 27.36
N ASN A 24 8.88 -6.98 26.62
CA ASN A 24 8.20 -8.25 26.46
C ASN A 24 7.47 -8.34 25.11
N ILE A 25 8.19 -8.58 24.03
CA ILE A 25 7.55 -9.09 22.81
C ILE A 25 7.79 -10.61 22.79
N ASP A 26 6.87 -11.36 23.34
CA ASP A 26 6.73 -12.77 23.05
C ASP A 26 6.41 -12.92 21.56
N LYS A 27 7.20 -13.69 20.84
CA LYS A 27 7.12 -13.90 19.37
C LYS A 27 5.76 -14.45 18.90
N HIS A 28 4.80 -14.66 19.78
CA HIS A 28 3.48 -15.22 19.52
C HIS A 28 2.31 -14.47 20.17
N SER A 29 2.53 -13.29 20.76
CA SER A 29 1.41 -12.54 21.32
C SER A 29 0.70 -11.75 20.22
N THR A 30 -0.59 -12.01 20.06
CA THR A 30 -1.53 -11.13 19.36
C THR A 30 -1.46 -9.74 19.99
N VAL A 31 -0.72 -8.83 19.38
CA VAL A 31 -0.58 -7.45 19.85
C VAL A 31 -1.93 -6.77 19.71
N LYS A 32 -2.65 -6.62 20.82
CA LYS A 32 -3.75 -5.65 20.92
C LYS A 32 -3.10 -4.27 20.75
N SER A 33 -3.42 -3.58 19.67
CA SER A 33 -2.90 -2.24 19.38
C SER A 33 -3.24 -1.30 20.53
N LYS A 34 -2.29 -1.01 21.39
CA LYS A 34 -2.32 0.17 22.24
C LYS A 34 -1.67 1.28 21.41
N THR A 35 -2.45 2.29 21.04
CA THR A 35 -1.97 3.54 20.52
C THR A 35 -1.25 4.28 21.64
N THR A 36 0.04 4.07 21.75
CA THR A 36 0.97 4.93 22.48
C THR A 36 1.95 5.48 21.45
N ASP A 37 2.73 6.50 21.81
CA ASP A 37 3.83 7.04 20.98
C ASP A 37 4.88 5.99 20.57
N GLU A 38 4.71 4.74 21.01
CA GLU A 38 5.64 3.61 20.86
C GLU A 38 5.55 2.88 19.50
N GLY A 39 4.69 3.31 18.60
CA GLY A 39 4.57 2.70 17.27
C GLY A 39 3.74 1.41 17.22
N ILE A 40 3.42 1.00 16.00
CA ILE A 40 2.68 -0.22 15.66
C ILE A 40 3.67 -1.24 15.13
N VAL A 41 3.66 -2.45 15.68
CA VAL A 41 4.48 -3.55 15.15
C VAL A 41 3.84 -4.07 13.87
N LEU A 42 4.58 -4.02 12.77
CA LEU A 42 4.15 -4.43 11.44
C LEU A 42 5.15 -5.46 10.88
N GLY A 43 4.78 -6.72 10.92
CA GLY A 43 5.64 -7.80 10.39
C GLY A 43 7.03 -7.79 11.01
N GLY A 44 8.05 -7.52 10.19
CA GLY A 44 9.46 -7.51 10.61
C GLY A 44 9.94 -6.18 11.22
N GLY A 45 9.05 -5.21 11.44
CA GLY A 45 9.43 -3.89 11.93
C GLY A 45 8.32 -3.22 12.73
N TYR A 46 8.50 -1.93 12.97
CA TYR A 46 7.51 -1.08 13.64
C TYR A 46 7.50 0.30 12.98
N LEU A 47 6.36 0.96 13.07
CA LEU A 47 6.17 2.33 12.58
C LEU A 47 5.30 3.08 13.59
N THR A 48 5.58 4.34 13.79
CA THR A 48 4.61 5.25 14.41
C THR A 48 3.46 5.50 13.44
N THR A 49 2.32 5.96 13.93
CA THR A 49 1.19 6.33 13.08
C THR A 49 1.57 7.42 12.09
N GLU A 50 2.42 8.37 12.52
CA GLU A 50 2.92 9.45 11.67
C GLU A 50 3.81 8.92 10.55
N GLU A 51 4.78 8.05 10.87
CA GLU A 51 5.63 7.41 9.86
C GLU A 51 4.81 6.59 8.87
N ALA A 52 3.86 5.78 9.35
CA ALA A 52 2.98 5.00 8.48
C ALA A 52 2.16 5.91 7.53
N LYS A 53 1.61 7.03 8.04
CA LYS A 53 0.91 8.02 7.23
C LYS A 53 1.81 8.59 6.13
N HIS A 54 3.01 9.06 6.51
CA HIS A 54 3.92 9.69 5.56
C HIS A 54 4.45 8.69 4.52
N ILE A 55 4.76 7.46 4.93
CA ILE A 55 5.17 6.40 4.00
C ILE A 55 4.07 6.12 2.98
N LEU A 56 2.83 5.92 3.44
CA LEU A 56 1.70 5.63 2.55
C LEU A 56 1.41 6.79 1.59
N ASN A 57 1.52 8.05 2.06
CA ASN A 57 1.31 9.23 1.24
C ASN A 57 2.46 9.50 0.26
N SER A 58 3.65 8.93 0.51
CA SER A 58 4.83 9.08 -0.37
C SER A 58 4.89 8.03 -1.48
N LEU A 59 4.01 7.03 -1.46
CA LEU A 59 3.97 6.03 -2.53
C LEU A 59 3.48 6.67 -3.83
N PRO A 60 4.06 6.32 -4.99
CA PRO A 60 3.58 6.77 -6.30
C PRO A 60 2.32 6.00 -6.73
N LEU A 61 1.39 5.80 -5.80
CA LEU A 61 0.18 5.02 -5.94
C LEU A 61 -0.95 5.72 -5.20
N GLU A 62 -2.11 5.85 -5.82
CA GLU A 62 -3.33 6.20 -5.10
C GLU A 62 -3.94 4.93 -4.51
N ILE A 63 -3.99 4.84 -3.20
CA ILE A 63 -4.45 3.65 -2.47
C ILE A 63 -5.84 3.90 -1.90
N THR A 64 -6.72 2.92 -2.04
CA THR A 64 -8.01 2.86 -1.37
C THR A 64 -8.16 1.52 -0.67
N TYR A 65 -8.65 1.52 0.55
CA TYR A 65 -9.03 0.31 1.26
C TYR A 65 -10.53 0.30 1.57
N VAL A 66 -11.17 -0.77 1.13
CA VAL A 66 -12.58 -1.07 1.40
C VAL A 66 -12.62 -2.27 2.33
N ASP A 67 -13.33 -2.15 3.45
CA ASP A 67 -13.40 -3.22 4.44
C ASP A 67 -14.32 -4.38 4.01
N LYS A 68 -14.37 -5.43 4.83
CA LYS A 68 -15.19 -6.63 4.60
C LYS A 68 -16.70 -6.35 4.52
N HIS A 69 -17.15 -5.21 4.99
CA HIS A 69 -18.55 -4.76 4.90
C HIS A 69 -18.84 -3.89 3.67
N SER A 70 -17.87 -3.83 2.74
CA SER A 70 -17.95 -2.99 1.54
C SER A 70 -17.99 -1.50 1.82
N LEU A 71 -17.47 -1.08 2.98
CA LEU A 71 -17.38 0.33 3.35
C LEU A 71 -15.98 0.88 3.00
N PHE A 72 -15.98 2.03 2.38
CA PHE A 72 -14.78 2.79 2.08
C PHE A 72 -14.13 3.24 3.40
N LYS A 73 -12.96 2.73 3.72
CA LYS A 73 -12.36 2.88 5.05
C LYS A 73 -11.11 3.75 5.09
N TYR A 74 -10.32 3.72 4.03
CA TYR A 74 -9.06 4.46 3.99
C TYR A 74 -8.70 4.81 2.55
N TYR A 75 -8.02 5.93 2.38
CA TYR A 75 -7.25 6.28 1.20
C TYR A 75 -6.01 7.08 1.62
N ASN A 76 -4.94 7.02 0.84
CA ASN A 76 -3.77 7.85 1.06
C ASN A 76 -3.93 9.20 0.35
N GLU A 77 -3.32 10.23 0.92
CA GLU A 77 -3.34 11.61 0.43
C GLU A 77 -2.03 11.90 -0.32
N THR A 78 -1.89 11.40 -1.54
CA THR A 78 -0.68 11.59 -2.37
C THR A 78 -0.62 12.97 -3.00
N ALA A 79 -1.79 13.59 -3.23
CA ALA A 79 -1.95 14.88 -3.87
C ALA A 79 -3.27 15.54 -3.44
N HIS A 80 -3.46 16.78 -3.85
CA HIS A 80 -4.77 17.43 -3.70
C HIS A 80 -5.84 16.65 -4.50
N PRO A 81 -7.11 16.52 -4.02
CA PRO A 81 -8.13 15.73 -4.71
C PRO A 81 -8.36 16.08 -6.18
N SER A 82 -8.12 17.35 -6.59
CA SER A 82 -8.22 17.77 -8.00
C SER A 82 -7.09 17.26 -8.90
N GLU A 83 -6.01 16.75 -8.31
CA GLU A 83 -4.82 16.25 -9.02
C GLU A 83 -4.78 14.72 -9.02
N MET A 84 -5.61 14.08 -8.20
CA MET A 84 -5.71 12.63 -8.13
C MET A 84 -6.34 12.06 -9.41
N MET A 85 -5.86 10.92 -9.85
CA MET A 85 -6.44 10.17 -10.98
C MET A 85 -7.86 9.74 -10.66
N LEU A 86 -8.10 9.27 -9.44
CA LEU A 86 -9.44 8.98 -8.93
C LEU A 86 -9.68 9.83 -7.67
N PRO A 87 -10.35 10.99 -7.79
CA PRO A 87 -10.53 11.91 -6.67
C PRO A 87 -11.18 11.25 -5.44
N ARG A 88 -10.56 11.43 -4.28
CA ARG A 88 -11.04 10.98 -2.98
C ARG A 88 -11.17 12.18 -2.06
N THR A 89 -12.18 12.15 -1.21
CA THR A 89 -12.42 13.19 -0.21
C THR A 89 -12.79 12.56 1.14
N PRO A 90 -12.66 13.27 2.25
CA PRO A 90 -13.08 12.75 3.55
C PRO A 90 -14.53 12.26 3.59
N SER A 91 -15.41 12.85 2.78
CA SER A 91 -16.82 12.43 2.66
C SER A 91 -17.01 11.05 2.00
N SER A 92 -15.96 10.49 1.41
CA SER A 92 -15.98 9.12 0.88
C SER A 92 -15.92 8.08 2.00
N ILE A 93 -15.31 8.43 3.14
CA ILE A 93 -15.14 7.49 4.27
C ILE A 93 -16.49 7.08 4.84
N GLY A 94 -16.67 5.78 5.06
CA GLY A 94 -17.90 5.17 5.56
C GLY A 94 -18.99 4.94 4.51
N ARG A 95 -18.79 5.38 3.25
CA ARG A 95 -19.76 5.11 2.18
C ARG A 95 -19.64 3.66 1.71
N ASN A 96 -20.78 3.07 1.37
CA ASN A 96 -20.78 1.77 0.71
C ASN A 96 -20.30 1.92 -0.74
N VAL A 97 -19.42 1.01 -1.18
CA VAL A 97 -18.87 1.02 -2.55
C VAL A 97 -19.95 1.03 -3.63
N ALA A 98 -21.09 0.39 -3.38
CA ALA A 98 -22.21 0.40 -4.32
C ALA A 98 -22.69 1.83 -4.64
N HIS A 99 -22.55 2.77 -3.71
CA HIS A 99 -22.96 4.16 -3.89
C HIS A 99 -21.87 5.05 -4.54
N CYS A 100 -20.66 4.50 -4.70
CA CYS A 100 -19.54 5.20 -5.33
C CYS A 100 -19.45 4.94 -6.84
N HIS A 101 -20.30 4.05 -7.38
CA HIS A 101 -20.25 3.62 -8.77
C HIS A 101 -21.56 3.92 -9.49
N PRO A 102 -21.48 4.36 -10.76
CA PRO A 102 -22.68 4.56 -11.56
C PRO A 102 -23.41 3.22 -11.83
N PRO A 103 -24.76 3.23 -12.00
CA PRO A 103 -25.56 2.01 -12.16
C PRO A 103 -25.05 1.06 -13.25
N LYS A 104 -24.52 1.60 -14.35
CA LYS A 104 -23.99 0.82 -15.48
C LYS A 104 -22.79 -0.06 -15.13
N SER A 105 -21.99 0.32 -14.13
CA SER A 105 -20.81 -0.44 -13.68
C SER A 105 -21.06 -1.25 -12.42
N LEU A 106 -22.15 -0.98 -11.70
CA LEU A 106 -22.44 -1.57 -10.40
C LEU A 106 -22.40 -3.11 -10.42
N LYS A 107 -23.01 -3.73 -11.42
CA LYS A 107 -23.03 -5.20 -11.56
C LYS A 107 -21.63 -5.79 -11.65
N LYS A 108 -20.74 -5.15 -12.41
CA LYS A 108 -19.33 -5.60 -12.55
C LYS A 108 -18.57 -5.44 -11.24
N VAL A 109 -18.74 -4.30 -10.58
CA VAL A 109 -18.12 -4.02 -9.28
C VAL A 109 -18.56 -5.03 -8.22
N MET A 110 -19.86 -5.29 -8.10
CA MET A 110 -20.38 -6.25 -7.12
C MET A 110 -19.92 -7.69 -7.44
N THR A 111 -19.79 -8.04 -8.71
CA THR A 111 -19.24 -9.34 -9.10
C THR A 111 -17.77 -9.45 -8.71
N LEU A 112 -16.96 -8.44 -9.02
CA LEU A 112 -15.55 -8.37 -8.63
C LEU A 112 -15.39 -8.51 -7.11
N MET A 113 -16.13 -7.71 -6.34
CA MET A 113 -16.09 -7.76 -4.88
C MET A 113 -16.42 -9.15 -4.33
N ARG A 114 -17.43 -9.82 -4.88
CA ARG A 114 -17.79 -11.18 -4.49
C ARG A 114 -16.70 -12.19 -4.84
N GLU A 115 -16.10 -12.12 -6.01
CA GLU A 115 -15.04 -13.05 -6.41
C GLU A 115 -13.77 -12.88 -5.57
N LEU A 116 -13.43 -11.64 -5.23
CA LEU A 116 -12.32 -11.34 -4.33
C LEU A 116 -12.63 -11.80 -2.89
N SER A 117 -13.82 -11.49 -2.37
CA SER A 117 -14.17 -11.83 -0.97
C SER A 117 -14.30 -13.32 -0.73
N THR A 118 -14.67 -14.10 -1.74
CA THR A 118 -14.76 -15.57 -1.64
C THR A 118 -13.44 -16.28 -1.93
N GLY A 119 -12.39 -15.54 -2.28
CA GLY A 119 -11.09 -16.11 -2.67
C GLY A 119 -11.09 -16.81 -4.03
N LYS A 120 -12.17 -16.68 -4.82
CA LYS A 120 -12.23 -17.20 -6.20
C LYS A 120 -11.18 -16.53 -7.09
N SER A 121 -10.97 -15.21 -6.90
CA SER A 121 -9.83 -14.47 -7.41
C SER A 121 -9.07 -13.84 -6.25
N LYS A 122 -7.74 -13.78 -6.34
CA LYS A 122 -6.90 -13.11 -5.36
C LYS A 122 -6.66 -11.65 -5.73
N SER A 123 -6.70 -11.36 -7.02
CA SER A 123 -6.40 -10.05 -7.56
C SER A 123 -6.98 -9.94 -8.97
N GLU A 124 -7.46 -8.76 -9.31
CA GLU A 124 -7.88 -8.39 -10.66
C GLU A 124 -7.27 -7.04 -11.02
N SER A 125 -6.94 -6.86 -12.29
CA SER A 125 -6.41 -5.58 -12.74
C SER A 125 -6.97 -5.19 -14.09
N MET A 126 -6.96 -3.88 -14.34
CA MET A 126 -7.30 -3.30 -15.63
C MET A 126 -6.41 -2.09 -15.90
N TRP A 127 -6.28 -1.73 -17.15
CA TRP A 127 -5.59 -0.52 -17.57
C TRP A 127 -6.39 0.18 -18.67
N PHE A 128 -6.28 1.47 -18.70
CA PHE A 128 -6.96 2.31 -19.70
C PHE A 128 -6.21 3.63 -19.86
N LYS A 129 -6.58 4.36 -20.91
CA LYS A 129 -6.04 5.69 -21.16
C LYS A 129 -6.95 6.75 -20.54
N MET A 130 -6.38 7.63 -19.72
CA MET A 130 -7.04 8.78 -19.11
C MET A 130 -6.32 10.05 -19.59
N GLY A 131 -6.92 10.77 -20.54
CA GLY A 131 -6.22 11.87 -21.22
C GLY A 131 -4.97 11.34 -21.94
N ASP A 132 -3.83 11.89 -21.60
CA ASP A 132 -2.54 11.51 -22.17
C ASP A 132 -1.80 10.42 -21.37
N ARG A 133 -2.39 9.95 -20.26
CA ARG A 133 -1.74 8.99 -19.36
C ARG A 133 -2.35 7.61 -19.46
N TYR A 134 -1.53 6.59 -19.43
CA TYR A 134 -1.97 5.22 -19.16
C TYR A 134 -2.07 5.00 -17.66
N VAL A 135 -3.22 4.52 -17.21
CA VAL A 135 -3.53 4.25 -15.81
C VAL A 135 -3.74 2.75 -15.63
N HIS A 136 -3.11 2.20 -14.62
CA HIS A 136 -3.29 0.80 -14.21
C HIS A 136 -3.95 0.77 -12.85
N ILE A 137 -5.03 -0.01 -12.72
CA ILE A 137 -5.74 -0.22 -11.46
C ILE A 137 -5.65 -1.70 -11.09
N THR A 138 -5.32 -1.97 -9.84
CA THR A 138 -5.35 -3.32 -9.28
C THR A 138 -6.27 -3.36 -8.07
N TYR A 139 -7.09 -4.38 -8.01
CA TYR A 139 -7.93 -4.77 -6.87
C TYR A 139 -7.38 -6.05 -6.28
N LYS A 140 -7.04 -6.05 -5.00
CA LYS A 140 -6.42 -7.18 -4.32
C LYS A 140 -7.22 -7.54 -3.07
N ALA A 141 -7.62 -8.80 -2.94
CA ALA A 141 -8.22 -9.31 -1.73
C ALA A 141 -7.18 -9.37 -0.60
N ILE A 142 -7.54 -8.88 0.57
CA ILE A 142 -6.73 -8.91 1.78
C ILE A 142 -7.36 -9.90 2.77
N PHE A 143 -6.55 -10.83 3.23
CA PHE A 143 -6.94 -11.83 4.23
C PHE A 143 -6.03 -11.71 5.46
N SER A 144 -6.54 -12.09 6.62
CA SER A 144 -5.73 -12.28 7.81
C SER A 144 -4.84 -13.52 7.69
N ASP A 145 -3.94 -13.70 8.63
CA ASP A 145 -3.10 -14.89 8.73
C ASP A 145 -3.93 -16.18 8.96
N ASP A 146 -5.11 -16.04 9.56
CA ASP A 146 -6.07 -17.11 9.77
C ASP A 146 -6.99 -17.35 8.56
N GLY A 147 -6.80 -16.61 7.46
CA GLY A 147 -7.57 -16.73 6.23
C GLY A 147 -8.93 -16.03 6.24
N GLU A 148 -9.23 -15.18 7.22
CA GLU A 148 -10.43 -14.36 7.21
C GLU A 148 -10.31 -13.21 6.20
N PHE A 149 -11.34 -12.98 5.40
CA PHE A 149 -11.40 -11.84 4.49
C PHE A 149 -11.51 -10.54 5.28
N LEU A 150 -10.53 -9.66 5.11
CA LEU A 150 -10.45 -8.36 5.78
C LEU A 150 -11.02 -7.23 4.92
N GLY A 151 -10.87 -7.33 3.60
CA GLY A 151 -11.29 -6.29 2.68
C GLY A 151 -10.58 -6.33 1.34
N ILE A 152 -10.71 -5.26 0.59
CA ILE A 152 -10.10 -5.09 -0.74
C ILE A 152 -9.21 -3.86 -0.72
N LEU A 153 -7.97 -4.05 -1.16
CA LEU A 153 -7.05 -2.99 -1.49
C LEU A 153 -7.18 -2.67 -2.97
N GLU A 154 -7.54 -1.44 -3.30
CA GLU A 154 -7.41 -0.86 -4.63
C GLU A 154 -6.16 0.01 -4.66
N TYR A 155 -5.34 -0.12 -5.70
CA TYR A 155 -4.31 0.86 -5.97
C TYR A 155 -4.27 1.24 -7.45
N VAL A 156 -4.06 2.52 -7.67
CA VAL A 156 -4.06 3.17 -8.98
C VAL A 156 -2.69 3.74 -9.24
N GLN A 157 -2.14 3.46 -10.40
CA GLN A 157 -0.80 3.89 -10.79
C GLN A 157 -0.83 4.57 -12.15
N ASP A 158 -0.17 5.73 -12.26
CA ASP A 158 0.21 6.29 -13.54
C ASP A 158 1.38 5.47 -14.10
N ILE A 159 1.13 4.75 -15.18
CA ILE A 159 2.15 3.92 -15.84
C ILE A 159 2.70 4.59 -17.11
N GLN A 160 2.25 5.80 -17.44
CA GLN A 160 2.77 6.54 -18.59
C GLN A 160 4.30 6.69 -18.55
N PRO A 161 4.93 7.05 -17.42
CA PRO A 161 6.39 7.17 -17.33
C PRO A 161 7.16 5.89 -17.72
N PHE A 162 6.54 4.72 -17.56
CA PHE A 162 7.18 3.45 -17.94
C PHE A 162 7.24 3.22 -19.44
N PHE A 163 6.36 3.86 -20.23
CA PHE A 163 6.42 3.83 -21.68
C PHE A 163 7.46 4.80 -22.27
N GLU A 164 7.90 5.73 -21.43
CA GLU A 164 8.86 6.78 -21.80
C GLU A 164 10.29 6.46 -21.35
N LEU A 165 10.50 5.29 -20.76
CA LEU A 165 11.82 4.86 -20.35
C LEU A 165 12.74 4.71 -21.58
N PRO A 166 14.00 5.20 -21.49
CA PRO A 166 14.98 5.01 -22.56
C PRO A 166 15.29 3.51 -22.72
N SER A 167 15.69 3.11 -23.93
CA SER A 167 16.07 1.73 -24.22
C SER A 167 17.29 1.26 -23.43
N GLU A 168 18.11 2.20 -22.96
CA GLU A 168 19.28 1.92 -22.15
C GLU A 168 18.92 1.73 -20.68
N VAL A 169 19.47 0.69 -20.07
CA VAL A 169 19.24 0.38 -18.65
C VAL A 169 19.99 1.39 -17.79
N LYS A 170 19.26 2.13 -16.95
CA LYS A 170 19.85 3.03 -15.97
C LYS A 170 19.88 2.35 -14.60
N ARG A 171 21.06 2.13 -14.03
CA ARG A 171 21.27 1.56 -12.71
C ARG A 171 21.79 2.56 -11.67
N GLY A 172 22.29 3.72 -12.11
CA GLY A 172 22.86 4.76 -11.27
C GLY A 172 21.83 5.77 -10.77
N LEU A 173 22.19 6.50 -9.73
CA LEU A 173 21.43 7.63 -9.20
C LEU A 173 21.92 8.90 -9.89
N SER A 174 21.13 9.43 -10.82
CA SER A 174 21.53 10.46 -11.79
C SER A 174 22.15 11.73 -11.23
N LYS A 175 21.99 12.03 -9.94
CA LYS A 175 22.60 13.22 -9.34
C LYS A 175 23.91 12.92 -8.60
N LEU A 176 24.17 11.65 -8.27
CA LEU A 176 25.40 11.24 -7.57
C LEU A 176 26.49 10.81 -8.57
N ASP A 177 26.08 10.34 -9.76
CA ASP A 177 27.02 9.92 -10.80
C ASP A 177 27.73 11.10 -11.48
N GLU A 178 27.20 12.34 -11.36
CA GLU A 178 27.79 13.57 -11.92
C GLU A 178 28.94 14.13 -11.03
N GLU A 179 28.98 13.80 -9.73
CA GLU A 179 30.01 14.27 -8.81
C GLU A 179 31.29 13.43 -8.83
N ASP A 180 31.23 12.17 -9.30
CA ASP A 180 32.38 11.25 -9.39
C ASP A 180 33.21 11.43 -10.68
N THR A 181 32.81 12.32 -11.58
CA THR A 181 33.53 12.61 -12.85
C THR A 181 34.28 13.95 -12.85
N SER A 182 34.47 14.59 -11.67
CA SER A 182 35.16 15.87 -11.54
C SER A 182 36.55 15.73 -10.93
#